data_7f7fba0f4a416dbd8da623a419969d00
#
_entry.id   7f7fba0f4a416dbd8da623a419969d00
#
_cell.length_a   1.000
_cell.length_b   1.000
_cell.length_c   1.000
_cell.angle_alpha   90.00
_cell.angle_beta   90.00
_cell.angle_gamma   90.00
#
_symmetry.space_group_name_H-M   'P 1'
#
loop_
_entity.id
_entity.type
_entity.pdbx_description
1 polymer ?
#
loop_
_entity_poly.entity_id
_entity_poly.type
_entity_poly.pdbx_seq_one_letter_code
_entity_poly.pdbx_strand_id
1 'polypeptide(L)'
;MSATKAAKPSVWKAFAQPSAATMFFFGFASGLPFLLVAGTLAYWLREGGIQLREITMIASAGMAYSFKFLWAPLVDRWRLPLLGRFGQRRGWLLLAMGVVIAGLLSMAALTPGQLGLFVWLTVTVAVAGATLDIAVDAYRVEIAPPSAQGALVATYSLGYRIALIISGAVALLLADQTSWANVYRIMAAFMVIPVVVCLFAAEPDITRVRVQNWVEGLKEGVVEPFADFFRRFGIGMALVILVFILSMKISDQALVGGIIGPFYLDQGYTLTEIAAVTKVYGIWVGIAGAFLGGVAVARWGIRWPLLVAIVLGAASNLLYLSLIGADGSLARLTVVISGENLAQGYLGTTAVAYMSALVNQRYTATQYALFSSLIMLPGKVLGFFSGWIVEVTDGYAIYFIITAAVAVPAVLLFFWLYPRVKLAGDDGQPASPGPGPG
;
A
#
# COMPACT_ATOMS: atom_id res chain seq x y z
N MET A 1 44.23 -5.96 -26.94
CA MET A 1 43.79 -6.32 -25.58
C MET A 1 42.27 -6.48 -25.61
N SER A 2 41.81 -7.73 -25.60
CA SER A 2 40.40 -8.09 -25.67
C SER A 2 39.72 -7.83 -24.30
N ALA A 3 38.81 -6.88 -24.24
CA ALA A 3 38.00 -6.66 -23.05
C ALA A 3 37.03 -7.85 -22.88
N THR A 4 37.34 -8.71 -21.94
CA THR A 4 36.48 -9.81 -21.53
C THR A 4 35.13 -9.23 -21.05
N LYS A 5 34.09 -9.38 -21.87
CA LYS A 5 32.71 -9.08 -21.46
C LYS A 5 32.38 -9.92 -20.21
N ALA A 6 32.33 -9.29 -19.04
CA ALA A 6 31.87 -9.93 -17.84
C ALA A 6 30.47 -10.50 -18.12
N ALA A 7 30.32 -11.81 -18.01
CA ALA A 7 29.05 -12.51 -18.20
C ALA A 7 27.99 -11.91 -17.23
N LYS A 8 26.86 -11.46 -17.77
CA LYS A 8 25.74 -11.01 -16.95
C LYS A 8 25.38 -12.14 -15.99
N PRO A 9 25.33 -11.89 -14.66
CA PRO A 9 24.99 -12.93 -13.72
C PRO A 9 23.62 -13.51 -14.08
N SER A 10 23.51 -14.84 -14.07
CA SER A 10 22.27 -15.54 -14.35
C SER A 10 21.18 -15.04 -13.38
N VAL A 11 20.03 -14.63 -13.89
CA VAL A 11 18.88 -14.14 -13.11
C VAL A 11 18.53 -15.14 -12.00
N TRP A 12 18.59 -16.44 -12.27
CA TRP A 12 18.33 -17.51 -11.31
C TRP A 12 19.30 -17.54 -10.13
N LYS A 13 20.57 -17.14 -10.35
CA LYS A 13 21.54 -17.05 -9.24
C LYS A 13 21.17 -15.96 -8.22
N ALA A 14 20.50 -14.89 -8.63
CA ALA A 14 20.06 -13.84 -7.74
C ALA A 14 18.92 -14.34 -6.81
N PHE A 15 18.01 -15.17 -7.32
CA PHE A 15 16.95 -15.79 -6.50
C PHE A 15 17.46 -16.88 -5.57
N ALA A 16 18.56 -17.54 -5.88
CA ALA A 16 19.19 -18.57 -5.04
C ALA A 16 20.02 -17.98 -3.88
N GLN A 17 20.18 -16.67 -3.77
CA GLN A 17 20.92 -16.03 -2.69
C GLN A 17 20.16 -16.09 -1.37
N PRO A 18 20.84 -16.29 -0.22
CA PRO A 18 20.17 -16.23 1.11
C PRO A 18 19.44 -14.92 1.35
N SER A 19 19.92 -13.80 0.82
CA SER A 19 19.26 -12.50 0.89
C SER A 19 17.88 -12.48 0.24
N ALA A 20 17.65 -13.25 -0.83
CA ALA A 20 16.33 -13.36 -1.47
C ALA A 20 15.33 -14.08 -0.55
N ALA A 21 15.74 -15.18 0.10
CA ALA A 21 14.90 -15.85 1.11
C ALA A 21 14.62 -14.95 2.31
N THR A 22 15.63 -14.23 2.80
CA THR A 22 15.46 -13.24 3.89
C THR A 22 14.44 -12.16 3.49
N MET A 23 14.52 -11.64 2.27
CA MET A 23 13.58 -10.63 1.77
C MET A 23 12.14 -11.15 1.63
N PHE A 24 11.95 -12.44 1.34
CA PHE A 24 10.62 -13.06 1.37
C PHE A 24 9.99 -12.95 2.76
N PHE A 25 10.73 -13.35 3.80
CA PHE A 25 10.21 -13.31 5.18
C PHE A 25 10.07 -11.87 5.70
N PHE A 26 10.90 -10.94 5.28
CA PHE A 26 10.75 -9.53 5.63
C PHE A 26 9.55 -8.90 4.91
N GLY A 27 9.28 -9.28 3.66
CA GLY A 27 8.05 -8.93 2.97
C GLY A 27 6.81 -9.47 3.68
N PHE A 28 6.87 -10.72 4.14
CA PHE A 28 5.84 -11.32 4.96
C PHE A 28 5.61 -10.54 6.27
N ALA A 29 6.68 -10.19 6.98
CA ALA A 29 6.59 -9.38 8.20
C ALA A 29 5.94 -8.01 7.96
N SER A 30 6.27 -7.34 6.87
CA SER A 30 5.68 -6.05 6.49
C SER A 30 4.20 -6.15 6.13
N GLY A 31 3.79 -7.20 5.42
CA GLY A 31 2.41 -7.37 4.98
C GLY A 31 1.46 -7.82 6.08
N LEU A 32 1.94 -8.61 7.04
CA LEU A 32 1.08 -9.25 8.04
C LEU A 32 0.26 -8.27 8.90
N PRO A 33 0.83 -7.21 9.51
CA PRO A 33 0.07 -6.31 10.36
C PRO A 33 -0.87 -5.39 9.57
N PHE A 34 -0.65 -5.21 8.27
CA PHE A 34 -1.36 -4.20 7.47
C PHE A 34 -2.89 -4.37 7.49
N LEU A 35 -3.40 -5.58 7.24
CA LEU A 35 -4.83 -5.85 7.30
C LEU A 35 -5.34 -6.03 8.74
N LEU A 36 -4.50 -6.50 9.66
CA LEU A 36 -4.88 -6.72 11.05
C LEU A 36 -5.17 -5.44 11.83
N VAL A 37 -4.67 -4.29 11.37
CA VAL A 37 -4.95 -2.98 11.98
C VAL A 37 -6.04 -2.19 11.25
N ALA A 38 -6.57 -2.70 10.14
CA ALA A 38 -7.61 -2.01 9.37
C ALA A 38 -8.71 -2.98 8.92
N GLY A 39 -8.54 -3.63 7.77
CA GLY A 39 -9.58 -4.44 7.15
C GLY A 39 -10.07 -5.60 8.03
N THR A 40 -9.16 -6.44 8.53
CA THR A 40 -9.50 -7.61 9.37
C THR A 40 -10.05 -7.18 10.74
N LEU A 41 -9.48 -6.13 11.34
CA LEU A 41 -9.99 -5.57 12.59
C LEU A 41 -11.44 -5.08 12.46
N ALA A 42 -11.79 -4.49 11.31
CA ALA A 42 -13.13 -3.98 11.08
C ALA A 42 -14.22 -5.06 11.17
N TYR A 43 -13.92 -6.28 10.69
CA TYR A 43 -14.85 -7.42 10.86
C TYR A 43 -15.02 -7.79 12.33
N TRP A 44 -13.91 -7.92 13.08
CA TRP A 44 -13.99 -8.24 14.51
C TRP A 44 -14.83 -7.23 15.29
N LEU A 45 -14.56 -5.94 15.09
CA LEU A 45 -15.29 -4.88 15.78
C LEU A 45 -16.78 -4.86 15.37
N ARG A 46 -17.08 -5.14 14.08
CA ARG A 46 -18.46 -5.17 13.60
C ARG A 46 -19.25 -6.33 14.19
N GLU A 47 -18.69 -7.53 14.21
CA GLU A 47 -19.31 -8.68 14.91
C GLU A 47 -19.47 -8.43 16.41
N GLY A 48 -18.58 -7.64 17.01
CA GLY A 48 -18.69 -7.18 18.39
C GLY A 48 -19.76 -6.10 18.62
N GLY A 49 -20.54 -5.71 17.59
CA GLY A 49 -21.62 -4.73 17.69
C GLY A 49 -21.16 -3.27 17.72
N ILE A 50 -19.90 -2.99 17.36
CA ILE A 50 -19.36 -1.62 17.36
C ILE A 50 -19.95 -0.82 16.20
N GLN A 51 -20.18 0.48 16.43
CA GLN A 51 -20.72 1.40 15.43
C GLN A 51 -19.73 1.63 14.27
N LEU A 52 -20.25 1.83 13.06
CA LEU A 52 -19.43 2.01 11.85
C LEU A 52 -18.47 3.20 11.96
N ARG A 53 -18.94 4.29 12.55
CA ARG A 53 -18.12 5.49 12.80
C ARG A 53 -16.87 5.16 13.61
N GLU A 54 -17.00 4.41 14.70
CA GLU A 54 -15.88 4.03 15.56
C GLU A 54 -14.92 3.07 14.83
N ILE A 55 -15.47 2.10 14.10
CA ILE A 55 -14.68 1.14 13.30
C ILE A 55 -13.81 1.87 12.27
N THR A 56 -14.39 2.77 11.50
CA THR A 56 -13.67 3.48 10.45
C THR A 56 -12.64 4.46 10.99
N MET A 57 -12.93 5.10 12.14
CA MET A 57 -11.97 5.92 12.87
C MET A 57 -10.78 5.08 13.37
N ILE A 58 -11.00 3.89 13.94
CA ILE A 58 -9.94 2.99 14.40
C ILE A 58 -9.12 2.46 13.21
N ALA A 59 -9.80 2.00 12.16
CA ALA A 59 -9.13 1.49 10.94
C ALA A 59 -8.27 2.54 10.24
N SER A 60 -8.56 3.84 10.45
CA SER A 60 -7.76 4.94 9.92
C SER A 60 -6.35 5.03 10.54
N ALA A 61 -6.04 4.29 11.61
CA ALA A 61 -4.68 4.13 12.11
C ALA A 61 -3.71 3.65 11.00
N GLY A 62 -4.22 2.95 9.98
CA GLY A 62 -3.48 2.62 8.76
C GLY A 62 -2.93 3.85 7.99
N MET A 63 -3.38 5.08 8.28
CA MET A 63 -2.75 6.30 7.76
C MET A 63 -1.29 6.46 8.22
N ALA A 64 -0.87 5.85 9.32
CA ALA A 64 0.52 5.86 9.77
C ALA A 64 1.48 5.44 8.65
N TYR A 65 1.11 4.47 7.81
CA TYR A 65 1.92 4.05 6.66
C TYR A 65 2.12 5.15 5.62
N SER A 66 1.21 6.11 5.52
CA SER A 66 1.35 7.27 4.61
C SER A 66 2.25 8.36 5.18
N PHE A 67 2.39 8.43 6.49
CA PHE A 67 3.22 9.42 7.19
C PHE A 67 4.59 8.89 7.62
N LYS A 68 4.94 7.64 7.29
CA LYS A 68 6.19 6.99 7.71
C LYS A 68 7.46 7.78 7.36
N PHE A 69 7.41 8.63 6.33
CA PHE A 69 8.52 9.50 5.94
C PHE A 69 8.94 10.50 7.04
N LEU A 70 8.03 10.86 7.96
CA LEU A 70 8.32 11.80 9.04
C LEU A 70 9.38 11.26 10.04
N TRP A 71 9.38 9.93 10.27
CA TRP A 71 10.33 9.30 11.20
C TRP A 71 11.33 8.36 10.52
N ALA A 72 11.28 8.21 9.20
CA ALA A 72 12.28 7.45 8.46
C ALA A 72 13.73 7.90 8.76
N PRO A 73 14.05 9.22 8.87
CA PRO A 73 15.38 9.66 9.23
C PRO A 73 15.86 9.18 10.62
N LEU A 74 14.92 8.93 11.55
CA LEU A 74 15.24 8.38 12.87
C LEU A 74 15.73 6.93 12.74
N VAL A 75 15.00 6.12 11.97
CA VAL A 75 15.34 4.72 11.69
C VAL A 75 16.69 4.60 10.96
N ASP A 76 16.98 5.55 10.08
CA ASP A 76 18.23 5.55 9.31
C ASP A 76 19.46 5.92 10.14
N ARG A 77 19.32 6.75 11.14
CA ARG A 77 20.46 7.32 11.86
C ARG A 77 20.68 6.74 13.24
N TRP A 78 19.61 6.36 13.92
CA TRP A 78 19.69 5.98 15.31
C TRP A 78 19.96 4.49 15.46
N ARG A 79 21.08 4.16 16.11
CA ARG A 79 21.37 2.81 16.53
C ARG A 79 20.71 2.57 17.90
N LEU A 80 19.78 1.64 17.95
CA LEU A 80 19.02 1.35 19.17
C LEU A 80 19.94 0.87 20.31
N PRO A 81 19.76 1.37 21.54
CA PRO A 81 20.38 0.77 22.71
C PRO A 81 19.90 -0.69 22.84
N LEU A 82 20.71 -1.59 23.36
CA LEU A 82 20.45 -3.02 23.53
C LEU A 82 20.27 -3.79 22.19
N LEU A 83 19.26 -3.50 21.38
CA LEU A 83 19.01 -4.18 20.12
C LEU A 83 20.02 -3.82 19.02
N GLY A 84 20.68 -2.68 19.11
CA GLY A 84 21.75 -2.29 18.20
C GLY A 84 22.97 -3.23 18.22
N ARG A 85 23.12 -4.10 19.24
CA ARG A 85 24.14 -5.16 19.25
C ARG A 85 23.96 -6.18 18.15
N PHE A 86 22.74 -6.38 17.66
CA PHE A 86 22.44 -7.25 16.52
C PHE A 86 22.69 -6.60 15.15
N GLY A 87 23.03 -5.32 15.12
CA GLY A 87 23.15 -4.49 13.93
C GLY A 87 22.17 -3.31 13.96
N GLN A 88 22.36 -2.34 13.08
CA GLN A 88 21.46 -1.20 13.01
C GLN A 88 20.12 -1.58 12.39
N ARG A 89 20.13 -2.19 11.20
CA ARG A 89 18.90 -2.57 10.50
C ARG A 89 18.16 -3.70 11.22
N ARG A 90 18.89 -4.72 11.61
CA ARG A 90 18.32 -5.84 12.37
C ARG A 90 17.75 -5.39 13.72
N GLY A 91 18.38 -4.43 14.40
CA GLY A 91 17.87 -3.86 15.66
C GLY A 91 16.49 -3.23 15.48
N TRP A 92 16.29 -2.40 14.44
CA TRP A 92 15.00 -1.79 14.13
C TRP A 92 13.95 -2.82 13.67
N LEU A 93 14.35 -3.81 12.85
CA LEU A 93 13.49 -4.90 12.43
C LEU A 93 12.97 -5.70 13.64
N LEU A 94 13.86 -6.09 14.55
CA LEU A 94 13.51 -6.84 15.78
C LEU A 94 12.60 -6.03 16.70
N LEU A 95 12.87 -4.72 16.88
CA LEU A 95 12.02 -3.83 17.67
C LEU A 95 10.60 -3.77 17.08
N ALA A 96 10.51 -3.47 15.79
CA ALA A 96 9.22 -3.30 15.13
C ALA A 96 8.40 -4.61 15.14
N MET A 97 9.01 -5.76 14.79
CA MET A 97 8.34 -7.06 14.87
C MET A 97 7.93 -7.41 16.30
N GLY A 98 8.78 -7.14 17.30
CA GLY A 98 8.47 -7.34 18.71
C GLY A 98 7.27 -6.52 19.18
N VAL A 99 7.20 -5.24 18.77
CA VAL A 99 6.05 -4.37 19.09
C VAL A 99 4.78 -4.87 18.37
N VAL A 100 4.87 -5.33 17.13
CA VAL A 100 3.73 -5.93 16.42
C VAL A 100 3.23 -7.16 17.16
N ILE A 101 4.11 -8.10 17.55
CA ILE A 101 3.73 -9.30 18.31
C ILE A 101 3.06 -8.92 19.62
N ALA A 102 3.69 -8.06 20.42
CA ALA A 102 3.15 -7.61 21.70
C ALA A 102 1.78 -6.92 21.53
N GLY A 103 1.65 -6.05 20.51
CA GLY A 103 0.40 -5.37 20.19
C GLY A 103 -0.71 -6.33 19.80
N LEU A 104 -0.45 -7.30 18.90
CA LEU A 104 -1.44 -8.31 18.50
C LEU A 104 -1.87 -9.21 19.66
N LEU A 105 -0.93 -9.63 20.52
CA LEU A 105 -1.24 -10.40 21.72
C LEU A 105 -2.06 -9.60 22.73
N SER A 106 -1.75 -8.30 22.88
CA SER A 106 -2.53 -7.39 23.73
C SER A 106 -3.93 -7.18 23.19
N MET A 107 -4.09 -6.98 21.85
CA MET A 107 -5.40 -6.90 21.22
C MET A 107 -6.20 -8.19 21.42
N ALA A 108 -5.56 -9.36 21.33
CA ALA A 108 -6.18 -10.66 21.59
C ALA A 108 -6.73 -10.84 23.02
N ALA A 109 -6.27 -10.04 23.97
CA ALA A 109 -6.77 -10.04 25.35
C ALA A 109 -7.92 -9.07 25.59
N LEU A 110 -8.26 -8.23 24.60
CA LEU A 110 -9.33 -7.23 24.70
C LEU A 110 -10.70 -7.79 24.28
N THR A 111 -11.74 -7.16 24.79
CA THR A 111 -13.11 -7.30 24.28
C THR A 111 -13.48 -6.09 23.42
N PRO A 112 -14.38 -6.22 22.42
CA PRO A 112 -14.77 -5.11 21.55
C PRO A 112 -15.20 -3.84 22.26
N GLY A 113 -15.78 -3.94 23.46
CA GLY A 113 -16.19 -2.78 24.28
C GLY A 113 -15.04 -1.92 24.82
N GLN A 114 -13.79 -2.38 24.76
CA GLN A 114 -12.62 -1.65 25.27
C GLN A 114 -11.98 -0.77 24.16
N LEU A 115 -12.81 0.05 23.48
CA LEU A 115 -12.44 0.81 22.29
C LEU A 115 -11.20 1.70 22.48
N GLY A 116 -11.07 2.37 23.62
CA GLY A 116 -9.91 3.25 23.89
C GLY A 116 -8.58 2.49 23.82
N LEU A 117 -8.53 1.27 24.36
CA LEU A 117 -7.34 0.42 24.28
C LEU A 117 -7.13 -0.12 22.86
N PHE A 118 -8.21 -0.48 22.15
CA PHE A 118 -8.10 -0.87 20.73
C PHE A 118 -7.49 0.24 19.88
N VAL A 119 -7.90 1.50 20.05
CA VAL A 119 -7.34 2.66 19.33
C VAL A 119 -5.82 2.72 19.57
N TRP A 120 -5.38 2.74 20.82
CA TRP A 120 -3.97 2.86 21.15
C TRP A 120 -3.14 1.69 20.62
N LEU A 121 -3.60 0.46 20.77
CA LEU A 121 -2.90 -0.72 20.28
C LEU A 121 -2.86 -0.74 18.75
N THR A 122 -3.97 -0.38 18.08
CA THR A 122 -4.03 -0.32 16.61
C THR A 122 -3.05 0.72 16.06
N VAL A 123 -3.01 1.92 16.65
CA VAL A 123 -2.03 2.95 16.27
C VAL A 123 -0.60 2.46 16.52
N THR A 124 -0.33 1.84 17.68
CA THR A 124 1.00 1.31 18.02
C THR A 124 1.45 0.25 17.02
N VAL A 125 0.59 -0.71 16.68
CA VAL A 125 0.89 -1.76 15.69
C VAL A 125 1.05 -1.16 14.29
N ALA A 126 0.23 -0.17 13.91
CA ALA A 126 0.35 0.50 12.61
C ALA A 126 1.66 1.29 12.47
N VAL A 127 2.06 2.02 13.51
CA VAL A 127 3.35 2.74 13.54
C VAL A 127 4.52 1.75 13.53
N ALA A 128 4.43 0.65 14.26
CA ALA A 128 5.45 -0.41 14.25
C ALA A 128 5.54 -1.08 12.85
N GLY A 129 4.42 -1.38 12.21
CA GLY A 129 4.39 -1.92 10.86
C GLY A 129 4.96 -0.95 9.82
N ALA A 130 4.63 0.34 9.92
CA ALA A 130 5.22 1.37 9.06
C ALA A 130 6.73 1.54 9.30
N THR A 131 7.19 1.40 10.56
CA THR A 131 8.63 1.40 10.91
C THR A 131 9.33 0.17 10.36
N LEU A 132 8.67 -0.97 10.40
CA LEU A 132 9.16 -2.20 9.80
C LEU A 132 9.38 -2.04 8.29
N ASP A 133 8.41 -1.44 7.58
CA ASP A 133 8.55 -1.13 6.15
C ASP A 133 9.78 -0.27 5.85
N ILE A 134 10.01 0.79 6.63
CA ILE A 134 11.20 1.65 6.47
C ILE A 134 12.49 0.83 6.64
N ALA A 135 12.56 0.02 7.69
CA ALA A 135 13.75 -0.76 8.00
C ALA A 135 14.01 -1.85 6.94
N VAL A 136 12.96 -2.50 6.43
CA VAL A 136 13.05 -3.52 5.36
C VAL A 136 13.49 -2.89 4.04
N ASP A 137 12.92 -1.74 3.66
CA ASP A 137 13.32 -1.04 2.43
C ASP A 137 14.79 -0.63 2.47
N ALA A 138 15.25 -0.10 3.60
CA ALA A 138 16.65 0.26 3.79
C ALA A 138 17.56 -1.00 3.77
N TYR A 139 17.18 -2.05 4.49
CA TYR A 139 17.90 -3.32 4.49
C TYR A 139 18.06 -3.87 3.07
N ARG A 140 16.97 -3.88 2.27
CA ARG A 140 16.98 -4.37 0.89
C ARG A 140 17.98 -3.64 0.01
N VAL A 141 18.01 -2.30 0.10
CA VAL A 141 18.91 -1.47 -0.70
C VAL A 141 20.38 -1.72 -0.33
N GLU A 142 20.65 -1.91 0.95
CA GLU A 142 22.01 -2.01 1.50
C GLU A 142 22.61 -3.43 1.42
N ILE A 143 21.79 -4.50 1.43
CA ILE A 143 22.27 -5.89 1.51
C ILE A 143 22.83 -6.44 0.19
N ALA A 144 22.50 -5.85 -0.95
CA ALA A 144 22.85 -6.41 -2.23
C ALA A 144 23.10 -5.34 -3.31
N PRO A 145 23.96 -5.64 -4.30
CA PRO A 145 24.27 -4.74 -5.40
C PRO A 145 23.04 -4.47 -6.28
N PRO A 146 23.05 -3.36 -7.07
CA PRO A 146 21.94 -2.99 -7.95
C PRO A 146 21.46 -4.10 -8.89
N SER A 147 22.36 -4.98 -9.34
CA SER A 147 22.04 -6.11 -10.22
C SER A 147 21.14 -7.17 -9.58
N ALA A 148 21.12 -7.30 -8.25
CA ALA A 148 20.30 -8.25 -7.51
C ALA A 148 18.97 -7.64 -7.00
N GLN A 149 18.82 -6.32 -7.04
CA GLN A 149 17.65 -5.63 -6.47
C GLN A 149 16.32 -6.12 -7.08
N GLY A 150 16.28 -6.45 -8.37
CA GLY A 150 15.07 -6.97 -9.01
C GLY A 150 14.57 -8.27 -8.37
N ALA A 151 15.49 -9.20 -8.06
CA ALA A 151 15.14 -10.46 -7.38
C ALA A 151 14.68 -10.22 -5.93
N LEU A 152 15.34 -9.30 -5.21
CA LEU A 152 14.98 -8.97 -3.84
C LEU A 152 13.60 -8.30 -3.75
N VAL A 153 13.28 -7.40 -4.69
CA VAL A 153 11.95 -6.79 -4.78
C VAL A 153 10.87 -7.83 -5.09
N ALA A 154 11.15 -8.76 -6.02
CA ALA A 154 10.20 -9.81 -6.38
C ALA A 154 9.91 -10.75 -5.20
N THR A 155 10.93 -11.19 -4.48
CA THR A 155 10.77 -12.07 -3.31
C THR A 155 10.09 -11.35 -2.15
N TYR A 156 10.44 -10.09 -1.88
CA TYR A 156 9.73 -9.23 -0.92
C TYR A 156 8.24 -9.13 -1.26
N SER A 157 7.93 -8.80 -2.52
CA SER A 157 6.54 -8.63 -2.96
C SER A 157 5.74 -9.93 -2.85
N LEU A 158 6.37 -11.09 -3.11
CA LEU A 158 5.73 -12.39 -2.92
C LEU A 158 5.42 -12.65 -1.45
N GLY A 159 6.39 -12.43 -0.55
CA GLY A 159 6.20 -12.56 0.90
C GLY A 159 5.09 -11.64 1.42
N TYR A 160 5.08 -10.38 0.97
CA TYR A 160 4.05 -9.40 1.32
C TYR A 160 2.65 -9.86 0.90
N ARG A 161 2.50 -10.36 -0.34
CA ARG A 161 1.21 -10.87 -0.85
C ARG A 161 0.72 -12.10 -0.09
N ILE A 162 1.62 -13.02 0.25
CA ILE A 162 1.27 -14.18 1.08
C ILE A 162 0.80 -13.73 2.47
N ALA A 163 1.46 -12.74 3.07
CA ALA A 163 1.05 -12.17 4.34
C ALA A 163 -0.36 -11.54 4.26
N LEU A 164 -0.69 -10.82 3.18
CA LEU A 164 -2.03 -10.28 2.97
C LEU A 164 -3.10 -11.39 2.85
N ILE A 165 -2.78 -12.51 2.20
CA ILE A 165 -3.68 -13.66 2.14
C ILE A 165 -3.88 -14.24 3.53
N ILE A 166 -2.81 -14.39 4.32
CA ILE A 166 -2.87 -14.95 5.66
C ILE A 166 -3.62 -14.01 6.62
N SER A 167 -3.27 -12.72 6.66
CA SER A 167 -3.91 -11.75 7.55
C SER A 167 -5.33 -11.34 7.11
N GLY A 168 -5.67 -11.59 5.85
CA GLY A 168 -7.02 -11.37 5.30
C GLY A 168 -7.83 -12.67 5.23
N ALA A 169 -7.56 -13.54 4.25
CA ALA A 169 -8.37 -14.74 4.00
C ALA A 169 -8.29 -15.77 5.13
N VAL A 170 -7.05 -16.18 5.53
CA VAL A 170 -6.89 -17.20 6.57
C VAL A 170 -7.39 -16.70 7.91
N ALA A 171 -7.19 -15.41 8.23
CA ALA A 171 -7.72 -14.80 9.44
C ALA A 171 -9.24 -14.87 9.52
N LEU A 172 -9.96 -14.58 8.41
CA LEU A 172 -11.43 -14.65 8.35
C LEU A 172 -11.92 -16.11 8.45
N LEU A 173 -11.28 -17.05 7.73
CA LEU A 173 -11.61 -18.47 7.82
C LEU A 173 -11.42 -19.03 9.23
N LEU A 174 -10.36 -18.60 9.93
CA LEU A 174 -10.14 -18.97 11.33
C LEU A 174 -11.17 -18.31 12.24
N ALA A 175 -11.58 -17.08 11.99
CA ALA A 175 -12.58 -16.38 12.78
C ALA A 175 -13.97 -17.04 12.71
N ASP A 176 -14.30 -17.64 11.57
CA ASP A 176 -15.53 -18.40 11.38
C ASP A 176 -15.55 -19.72 12.21
N GLN A 177 -14.39 -20.23 12.59
CA GLN A 177 -14.21 -21.50 13.30
C GLN A 177 -13.77 -21.35 14.76
N THR A 178 -13.23 -20.19 15.12
CA THR A 178 -12.68 -19.93 16.47
C THR A 178 -12.91 -18.46 16.87
N SER A 179 -12.49 -18.09 18.08
CA SER A 179 -12.61 -16.70 18.54
C SER A 179 -11.59 -15.78 17.88
N TRP A 180 -11.95 -14.50 17.69
CA TRP A 180 -11.03 -13.47 17.21
C TRP A 180 -9.75 -13.34 18.05
N ALA A 181 -9.87 -13.57 19.37
CA ALA A 181 -8.70 -13.61 20.25
C ALA A 181 -7.68 -14.69 19.82
N ASN A 182 -8.16 -15.86 19.44
CA ASN A 182 -7.29 -16.94 18.93
C ASN A 182 -6.73 -16.59 17.56
N VAL A 183 -7.49 -15.98 16.69
CA VAL A 183 -7.00 -15.49 15.38
C VAL A 183 -5.81 -14.56 15.57
N TYR A 184 -5.93 -13.54 16.43
CA TYR A 184 -4.85 -12.59 16.67
C TYR A 184 -3.63 -13.23 17.34
N ARG A 185 -3.82 -14.24 18.23
CA ARG A 185 -2.72 -15.05 18.79
C ARG A 185 -1.98 -15.84 17.69
N ILE A 186 -2.72 -16.46 16.78
CA ILE A 186 -2.15 -17.20 15.64
C ILE A 186 -1.38 -16.24 14.72
N MET A 187 -1.94 -15.07 14.42
CA MET A 187 -1.25 -14.06 13.61
C MET A 187 0.04 -13.56 14.28
N ALA A 188 0.02 -13.37 15.60
CA ALA A 188 1.24 -13.05 16.36
C ALA A 188 2.28 -14.18 16.29
N ALA A 189 1.86 -15.44 16.33
CA ALA A 189 2.75 -16.59 16.17
C ALA A 189 3.39 -16.64 14.77
N PHE A 190 2.65 -16.32 13.71
CA PHE A 190 3.23 -16.20 12.36
C PHE A 190 4.33 -15.14 12.28
N MET A 191 4.24 -14.05 13.04
CA MET A 191 5.29 -13.02 13.09
C MET A 191 6.59 -13.51 13.73
N VAL A 192 6.57 -14.60 14.52
CA VAL A 192 7.78 -15.18 15.11
C VAL A 192 8.72 -15.74 14.03
N ILE A 193 8.18 -16.23 12.90
CA ILE A 193 8.99 -16.77 11.80
C ILE A 193 9.99 -15.72 11.26
N PRO A 194 9.56 -14.53 10.82
CA PRO A 194 10.51 -13.52 10.35
C PRO A 194 11.42 -12.97 11.47
N VAL A 195 11.00 -13.00 12.75
CA VAL A 195 11.89 -12.66 13.87
C VAL A 195 13.08 -13.64 13.91
N VAL A 196 12.80 -14.95 13.83
CA VAL A 196 13.85 -15.97 13.79
C VAL A 196 14.76 -15.77 12.58
N VAL A 197 14.19 -15.55 11.38
CA VAL A 197 14.99 -15.25 10.18
C VAL A 197 15.85 -13.99 10.38
N CYS A 198 15.34 -12.94 11.00
CA CYS A 198 16.08 -11.72 11.27
C CYS A 198 17.28 -11.94 12.21
N LEU A 199 17.17 -12.86 13.19
CA LEU A 199 18.28 -13.21 14.09
C LEU A 199 19.46 -13.86 13.37
N PHE A 200 19.21 -14.57 12.27
CA PHE A 200 20.24 -15.23 11.46
C PHE A 200 20.60 -14.48 10.17
N ALA A 201 19.85 -13.44 9.82
CA ALA A 201 20.11 -12.64 8.63
C ALA A 201 21.45 -11.90 8.74
N ALA A 202 22.13 -11.70 7.61
CA ALA A 202 23.32 -10.87 7.58
C ALA A 202 22.96 -9.40 7.84
N GLU A 203 23.74 -8.69 8.64
CA GLU A 203 23.62 -7.23 8.74
C GLU A 203 24.32 -6.60 7.55
N PRO A 204 23.72 -5.63 6.85
CA PRO A 204 24.38 -4.94 5.76
C PRO A 204 25.61 -4.17 6.26
N ASP A 205 26.72 -4.28 5.51
CA ASP A 205 27.92 -3.48 5.73
C ASP A 205 27.67 -2.03 5.25
N ILE A 206 27.26 -1.19 6.17
CA ILE A 206 26.97 0.22 5.88
C ILE A 206 28.28 0.99 5.90
N THR A 207 28.89 1.17 4.74
CA THR A 207 29.90 2.23 4.55
C THR A 207 29.16 3.58 4.55
N ARG A 208 29.01 4.17 5.72
CA ARG A 208 28.27 5.44 5.86
C ARG A 208 29.02 6.54 5.11
N VAL A 209 28.43 7.02 4.03
CA VAL A 209 28.65 8.41 3.65
C VAL A 209 28.03 9.25 4.79
N ARG A 210 28.91 9.75 5.65
CA ARG A 210 28.54 10.62 6.77
C ARG A 210 28.00 11.91 6.16
N VAL A 211 26.68 11.98 5.98
CA VAL A 211 26.04 13.28 5.67
C VAL A 211 26.28 14.15 6.89
N GLN A 212 27.17 15.13 6.75
CA GLN A 212 27.66 15.93 7.87
C GLN A 212 26.58 16.82 8.49
N ASN A 213 25.49 17.10 7.73
CA ASN A 213 24.38 17.93 8.18
C ASN A 213 23.03 17.30 7.88
N TRP A 214 22.22 17.06 8.94
CA TRP A 214 20.85 16.55 8.83
C TRP A 214 19.96 17.43 7.93
N VAL A 215 20.15 18.75 8.01
CA VAL A 215 19.43 19.74 7.21
C VAL A 215 19.77 19.62 5.72
N GLU A 216 21.03 19.37 5.37
CA GLU A 216 21.45 19.13 3.97
C GLU A 216 20.87 17.84 3.42
N GLY A 217 20.89 16.75 4.19
CA GLY A 217 20.29 15.48 3.78
C GLY A 217 18.78 15.55 3.58
N LEU A 218 18.05 16.32 4.39
CA LEU A 218 16.63 16.62 4.17
C LEU A 218 16.40 17.54 2.97
N LYS A 219 17.26 18.53 2.78
CA LYS A 219 17.17 19.45 1.65
C LYS A 219 17.37 18.70 0.33
N GLU A 220 18.42 17.91 0.21
CA GLU A 220 18.72 17.12 -0.99
C GLU A 220 17.73 15.97 -1.21
N GLY A 221 17.30 15.29 -0.15
CA GLY A 221 16.42 14.11 -0.24
C GLY A 221 14.93 14.44 -0.41
N VAL A 222 14.47 15.60 0.04
CA VAL A 222 13.05 15.98 0.01
C VAL A 222 12.83 17.28 -0.74
N VAL A 223 13.54 18.36 -0.35
CA VAL A 223 13.25 19.70 -0.88
C VAL A 223 13.65 19.83 -2.35
N GLU A 224 14.82 19.32 -2.74
CA GLU A 224 15.30 19.43 -4.12
C GLU A 224 14.44 18.65 -5.14
N PRO A 225 14.00 17.42 -4.88
CA PRO A 225 13.08 16.72 -5.77
C PRO A 225 11.76 17.45 -5.99
N PHE A 226 11.21 18.09 -4.94
CA PHE A 226 10.04 18.94 -5.07
C PHE A 226 10.34 20.22 -5.86
N ALA A 227 11.42 20.92 -5.50
CA ALA A 227 11.83 22.14 -6.20
C ALA A 227 12.09 21.87 -7.68
N ASP A 228 12.66 20.72 -8.05
CA ASP A 228 12.84 20.29 -9.43
C ASP A 228 11.50 20.13 -10.16
N PHE A 229 10.54 19.47 -9.54
CA PHE A 229 9.20 19.29 -10.09
C PHE A 229 8.50 20.64 -10.36
N PHE A 230 8.54 21.55 -9.36
CA PHE A 230 7.96 22.89 -9.51
C PHE A 230 8.69 23.74 -10.54
N ARG A 231 10.01 23.59 -10.67
CA ARG A 231 10.80 24.31 -11.72
C ARG A 231 10.49 23.80 -13.12
N ARG A 232 10.30 22.50 -13.31
CA ARG A 232 10.00 21.90 -14.62
C ARG A 232 8.64 22.27 -15.16
N PHE A 233 7.62 22.29 -14.32
CA PHE A 233 6.24 22.54 -14.75
C PHE A 233 5.76 23.96 -14.46
N GLY A 234 6.49 24.76 -13.67
CA GLY A 234 6.00 26.01 -13.11
C GLY A 234 4.97 25.78 -11.98
N ILE A 235 4.87 26.74 -11.04
CA ILE A 235 4.09 26.55 -9.80
C ILE A 235 2.63 26.19 -10.10
N GLY A 236 1.96 26.95 -10.98
CA GLY A 236 0.55 26.73 -11.28
C GLY A 236 0.25 25.37 -11.90
N MET A 237 1.01 24.96 -12.92
CA MET A 237 0.85 23.66 -13.57
C MET A 237 1.22 22.50 -12.63
N ALA A 238 2.30 22.66 -11.87
CA ALA A 238 2.72 21.66 -10.88
C ALA A 238 1.63 21.40 -9.83
N LEU A 239 0.99 22.45 -9.31
CA LEU A 239 -0.13 22.31 -8.37
C LEU A 239 -1.31 21.58 -9.01
N VAL A 240 -1.69 21.90 -10.25
CA VAL A 240 -2.78 21.20 -10.93
C VAL A 240 -2.46 19.73 -11.16
N ILE A 241 -1.21 19.38 -11.54
CA ILE A 241 -0.77 18.00 -11.67
C ILE A 241 -0.85 17.28 -10.32
N LEU A 242 -0.42 17.90 -9.23
CA LEU A 242 -0.52 17.31 -7.88
C LEU A 242 -1.98 17.09 -7.47
N VAL A 243 -2.88 18.05 -7.70
CA VAL A 243 -4.31 17.89 -7.43
C VAL A 243 -4.90 16.75 -8.27
N PHE A 244 -4.48 16.61 -9.52
CA PHE A 244 -4.89 15.48 -10.36
C PHE A 244 -4.39 14.14 -9.80
N ILE A 245 -3.10 14.04 -9.41
CA ILE A 245 -2.55 12.84 -8.77
C ILE A 245 -3.32 12.50 -7.49
N LEU A 246 -3.60 13.48 -6.65
CA LEU A 246 -4.37 13.32 -5.42
C LEU A 246 -5.80 12.82 -5.69
N SER A 247 -6.41 13.24 -6.79
CA SER A 247 -7.81 12.94 -7.10
C SER A 247 -8.04 11.63 -7.85
N MET A 248 -7.07 11.13 -8.62
CA MET A 248 -7.29 9.99 -9.52
C MET A 248 -7.53 8.65 -8.83
N LYS A 249 -7.19 8.49 -7.54
CA LYS A 249 -7.42 7.26 -6.76
C LYS A 249 -8.32 7.46 -5.54
N ILE A 250 -8.96 8.60 -5.38
CA ILE A 250 -9.84 8.86 -4.22
C ILE A 250 -10.94 7.79 -4.14
N SER A 251 -11.62 7.50 -5.24
CA SER A 251 -12.71 6.54 -5.31
C SER A 251 -12.30 5.15 -4.79
N ASP A 252 -11.17 4.66 -5.27
CA ASP A 252 -10.58 3.37 -4.91
C ASP A 252 -10.16 3.35 -3.43
N GLN A 253 -9.39 4.34 -3.00
CA GLN A 253 -8.84 4.37 -1.65
C GLN A 253 -9.88 4.65 -0.56
N ALA A 254 -10.99 5.29 -0.87
CA ALA A 254 -12.08 5.53 0.06
C ALA A 254 -12.71 4.23 0.57
N LEU A 255 -12.77 3.18 -0.25
CA LEU A 255 -13.32 1.88 0.13
C LEU A 255 -12.39 1.07 1.04
N VAL A 256 -11.08 1.32 0.98
CA VAL A 256 -10.06 0.58 1.77
C VAL A 256 -10.13 0.92 3.27
N GLY A 257 -10.81 1.99 3.65
CA GLY A 257 -10.81 2.58 5.01
C GLY A 257 -11.61 1.83 6.09
N GLY A 258 -11.90 0.54 5.92
CA GLY A 258 -12.56 -0.26 6.96
C GLY A 258 -14.09 -0.33 6.86
N ILE A 259 -14.72 0.37 5.91
CA ILE A 259 -16.18 0.36 5.73
C ILE A 259 -16.71 -0.89 5.02
N ILE A 260 -15.91 -1.46 4.10
CA ILE A 260 -16.35 -2.57 3.22
C ILE A 260 -16.54 -3.88 4.00
N GLY A 261 -15.70 -4.13 5.00
CA GLY A 261 -15.83 -5.31 5.84
C GLY A 261 -17.19 -5.37 6.56
N PRO A 262 -17.51 -4.37 7.39
CA PRO A 262 -18.82 -4.23 8.01
C PRO A 262 -19.97 -4.29 7.00
N PHE A 263 -19.84 -3.62 5.84
CA PHE A 263 -20.87 -3.66 4.81
C PHE A 263 -21.20 -5.09 4.36
N TYR A 264 -20.21 -5.95 4.10
CA TYR A 264 -20.48 -7.33 3.71
C TYR A 264 -21.21 -8.11 4.79
N LEU A 265 -20.84 -7.94 6.08
CA LEU A 265 -21.51 -8.59 7.19
C LEU A 265 -22.96 -8.10 7.30
N ASP A 266 -23.20 -6.79 7.15
CA ASP A 266 -24.53 -6.19 7.20
C ASP A 266 -25.43 -6.63 6.03
N GLN A 267 -24.85 -7.08 4.90
CA GLN A 267 -25.58 -7.69 3.78
C GLN A 267 -25.73 -9.21 3.93
N GLY A 268 -25.37 -9.81 5.07
CA GLY A 268 -25.62 -11.21 5.40
C GLY A 268 -24.58 -12.19 4.84
N TYR A 269 -23.40 -11.71 4.38
CA TYR A 269 -22.32 -12.59 3.97
C TYR A 269 -21.54 -13.14 5.15
N THR A 270 -21.20 -14.43 5.12
CA THR A 270 -20.35 -15.08 6.09
C THR A 270 -18.87 -14.71 5.89
N LEU A 271 -18.07 -14.81 6.95
CA LEU A 271 -16.61 -14.55 6.86
C LEU A 271 -15.91 -15.48 5.85
N THR A 272 -16.37 -16.74 5.76
CA THR A 272 -15.85 -17.72 4.79
C THR A 272 -16.16 -17.30 3.35
N GLU A 273 -17.36 -16.86 3.04
CA GLU A 273 -17.75 -16.36 1.71
C GLU A 273 -16.96 -15.11 1.32
N ILE A 274 -16.84 -14.17 2.26
CA ILE A 274 -16.04 -12.96 2.08
C ILE A 274 -14.58 -13.33 1.80
N ALA A 275 -13.98 -14.23 2.58
CA ALA A 275 -12.61 -14.68 2.38
C ALA A 275 -12.41 -15.30 1.00
N ALA A 276 -13.27 -16.22 0.61
CA ALA A 276 -13.17 -16.92 -0.67
C ALA A 276 -13.29 -15.96 -1.87
N VAL A 277 -14.31 -15.09 -1.86
CA VAL A 277 -14.59 -14.23 -3.02
C VAL A 277 -13.71 -13.00 -3.03
N THR A 278 -13.58 -12.27 -1.90
CA THR A 278 -12.87 -10.98 -1.92
C THR A 278 -11.35 -11.13 -1.79
N LYS A 279 -10.88 -12.11 -0.99
CA LYS A 279 -9.44 -12.24 -0.65
C LYS A 279 -8.72 -13.31 -1.46
N VAL A 280 -9.43 -14.30 -2.00
CA VAL A 280 -8.82 -15.32 -2.86
C VAL A 280 -9.14 -15.05 -4.32
N TYR A 281 -10.41 -15.13 -4.71
CA TYR A 281 -10.82 -14.93 -6.10
C TYR A 281 -10.49 -13.50 -6.59
N GLY A 282 -10.80 -12.47 -5.82
CA GLY A 282 -10.58 -11.07 -6.19
C GLY A 282 -9.12 -10.74 -6.52
N ILE A 283 -8.15 -11.38 -5.86
CA ILE A 283 -6.72 -11.18 -6.16
C ILE A 283 -6.41 -11.57 -7.61
N TRP A 284 -6.92 -12.69 -8.09
CA TRP A 284 -6.68 -13.15 -9.47
C TRP A 284 -7.32 -12.20 -10.49
N VAL A 285 -8.52 -11.71 -10.20
CA VAL A 285 -9.18 -10.71 -11.03
C VAL A 285 -8.38 -9.40 -11.05
N GLY A 286 -7.87 -8.97 -9.91
CA GLY A 286 -7.00 -7.78 -9.82
C GLY A 286 -5.71 -7.92 -10.63
N ILE A 287 -5.09 -9.10 -10.63
CA ILE A 287 -3.92 -9.40 -11.47
C ILE A 287 -4.29 -9.31 -12.95
N ALA A 288 -5.44 -9.86 -13.35
CA ALA A 288 -5.94 -9.75 -14.73
C ALA A 288 -6.17 -8.27 -15.11
N GLY A 289 -6.78 -7.48 -14.22
CA GLY A 289 -6.95 -6.04 -14.41
C GLY A 289 -5.63 -5.29 -14.60
N ALA A 290 -4.64 -5.60 -13.76
CA ALA A 290 -3.31 -5.01 -13.87
C ALA A 290 -2.62 -5.36 -15.20
N PHE A 291 -2.75 -6.60 -15.64
CA PHE A 291 -2.23 -7.04 -16.93
C PHE A 291 -2.91 -6.30 -18.10
N LEU A 292 -4.25 -6.20 -18.08
CA LEU A 292 -5.00 -5.44 -19.09
C LEU A 292 -4.61 -3.97 -19.12
N GLY A 293 -4.40 -3.36 -17.96
CA GLY A 293 -3.89 -1.98 -17.84
C GLY A 293 -2.51 -1.82 -18.47
N GLY A 294 -1.60 -2.77 -18.23
CA GLY A 294 -0.26 -2.78 -18.83
C GLY A 294 -0.30 -2.90 -20.35
N VAL A 295 -1.11 -3.82 -20.89
CA VAL A 295 -1.34 -3.99 -22.35
C VAL A 295 -1.94 -2.72 -22.95
N ALA A 296 -2.91 -2.11 -22.27
CA ALA A 296 -3.54 -0.88 -22.75
C ALA A 296 -2.53 0.27 -22.84
N VAL A 297 -1.71 0.47 -21.80
CA VAL A 297 -0.65 1.49 -21.80
C VAL A 297 0.37 1.23 -22.91
N ALA A 298 0.79 -0.02 -23.09
CA ALA A 298 1.75 -0.37 -24.14
C ALA A 298 1.18 -0.13 -25.57
N ARG A 299 -0.12 -0.32 -25.77
CA ARG A 299 -0.76 -0.22 -27.09
C ARG A 299 -1.25 1.19 -27.43
N TRP A 300 -1.78 1.93 -26.46
CA TRP A 300 -2.46 3.21 -26.67
C TRP A 300 -1.81 4.39 -25.93
N GLY A 301 -0.60 4.18 -25.35
CA GLY A 301 0.04 5.18 -24.51
C GLY A 301 -0.63 5.32 -23.14
N ILE A 302 -0.18 6.27 -22.34
CA ILE A 302 -0.62 6.40 -20.94
C ILE A 302 -1.98 7.07 -20.81
N ARG A 303 -2.28 8.06 -21.65
CA ARG A 303 -3.39 9.00 -21.44
C ARG A 303 -4.77 8.36 -21.45
N TRP A 304 -5.15 7.76 -22.57
CA TRP A 304 -6.49 7.17 -22.72
C TRP A 304 -6.75 6.02 -21.77
N PRO A 305 -5.79 5.07 -21.56
CA PRO A 305 -5.94 4.04 -20.53
C PRO A 305 -6.13 4.62 -19.12
N LEU A 306 -5.47 5.73 -18.78
CA LEU A 306 -5.63 6.37 -17.47
C LEU A 306 -7.04 6.96 -17.29
N LEU A 307 -7.58 7.63 -18.31
CA LEU A 307 -8.97 8.13 -18.27
C LEU A 307 -9.97 6.99 -18.08
N VAL A 308 -9.84 5.93 -18.90
CA VAL A 308 -10.66 4.73 -18.78
C VAL A 308 -10.56 4.13 -17.39
N ALA A 309 -9.36 4.07 -16.82
CA ALA A 309 -9.11 3.57 -15.48
C ALA A 309 -9.84 4.36 -14.39
N ILE A 310 -9.77 5.69 -14.44
CA ILE A 310 -10.46 6.58 -13.47
C ILE A 310 -11.97 6.37 -13.56
N VAL A 311 -12.53 6.32 -14.77
CA VAL A 311 -13.97 6.11 -14.99
C VAL A 311 -14.40 4.72 -14.54
N LEU A 312 -13.65 3.67 -14.88
CA LEU A 312 -13.95 2.30 -14.45
C LEU A 312 -13.86 2.16 -12.94
N GLY A 313 -12.84 2.77 -12.30
CA GLY A 313 -12.70 2.76 -10.85
C GLY A 313 -13.88 3.43 -10.14
N ALA A 314 -14.35 4.57 -10.66
CA ALA A 314 -15.54 5.22 -10.13
C ALA A 314 -16.82 4.40 -10.38
N ALA A 315 -17.01 3.86 -11.59
CA ALA A 315 -18.17 3.08 -11.94
C ALA A 315 -18.25 1.77 -11.15
N SER A 316 -17.11 1.13 -10.85
CA SER A 316 -17.07 -0.09 -10.04
C SER A 316 -17.62 0.11 -8.63
N ASN A 317 -17.48 1.31 -8.04
CA ASN A 317 -18.05 1.61 -6.73
C ASN A 317 -19.59 1.58 -6.75
N LEU A 318 -20.22 1.93 -7.89
CA LEU A 318 -21.66 1.85 -8.02
C LEU A 318 -22.17 0.40 -8.07
N LEU A 319 -21.33 -0.57 -8.41
CA LEU A 319 -21.70 -1.99 -8.37
C LEU A 319 -22.07 -2.44 -6.95
N TYR A 320 -21.49 -1.82 -5.91
CA TYR A 320 -21.82 -2.11 -4.52
C TYR A 320 -23.29 -1.82 -4.18
N LEU A 321 -23.95 -0.92 -4.90
CA LEU A 321 -25.40 -0.66 -4.74
C LEU A 321 -26.24 -1.93 -5.01
N SER A 322 -25.77 -2.81 -5.90
CA SER A 322 -26.45 -4.06 -6.21
C SER A 322 -26.38 -5.11 -5.09
N LEU A 323 -25.51 -4.92 -4.10
CA LEU A 323 -25.41 -5.78 -2.93
C LEU A 323 -26.37 -5.37 -1.82
N ILE A 324 -26.89 -4.14 -1.83
CA ILE A 324 -27.82 -3.68 -0.82
C ILE A 324 -29.13 -4.46 -0.96
N GLY A 325 -29.52 -5.18 0.10
CA GLY A 325 -30.67 -6.08 0.06
C GLY A 325 -30.49 -7.33 -0.81
N ALA A 326 -29.25 -7.77 -1.00
CA ALA A 326 -28.92 -8.96 -1.80
C ALA A 326 -29.03 -10.28 -1.01
N ASP A 327 -29.33 -10.20 0.29
CA ASP A 327 -29.54 -11.33 1.21
C ASP A 327 -28.45 -12.43 1.09
N GLY A 328 -27.16 -12.01 1.09
CA GLY A 328 -26.02 -12.92 1.02
C GLY A 328 -25.82 -13.59 -0.35
N SER A 329 -26.35 -13.04 -1.44
CA SER A 329 -26.19 -13.64 -2.79
C SER A 329 -24.72 -13.71 -3.26
N LEU A 330 -24.12 -14.89 -3.20
CA LEU A 330 -22.73 -15.13 -3.60
C LEU A 330 -22.46 -14.76 -5.06
N ALA A 331 -23.44 -14.98 -5.94
CA ALA A 331 -23.33 -14.62 -7.36
C ALA A 331 -23.19 -13.10 -7.54
N ARG A 332 -24.01 -12.31 -6.83
CA ARG A 332 -23.90 -10.84 -6.88
C ARG A 332 -22.56 -10.36 -6.31
N LEU A 333 -22.13 -10.93 -5.17
CA LEU A 333 -20.82 -10.61 -4.59
C LEU A 333 -19.69 -10.87 -5.59
N THR A 334 -19.71 -12.03 -6.26
CA THR A 334 -18.68 -12.39 -7.26
C THR A 334 -18.66 -11.40 -8.43
N VAL A 335 -19.81 -10.96 -8.93
CA VAL A 335 -19.88 -9.94 -10.00
C VAL A 335 -19.30 -8.61 -9.55
N VAL A 336 -19.68 -8.12 -8.35
CA VAL A 336 -19.19 -6.86 -7.82
C VAL A 336 -17.68 -6.91 -7.60
N ILE A 337 -17.18 -7.97 -6.98
CA ILE A 337 -15.74 -8.17 -6.73
C ILE A 337 -14.97 -8.31 -8.03
N SER A 338 -15.56 -8.93 -9.07
CA SER A 338 -14.94 -9.00 -10.40
C SER A 338 -14.76 -7.61 -11.01
N GLY A 339 -15.83 -6.81 -11.03
CA GLY A 339 -15.78 -5.45 -11.58
C GLY A 339 -14.83 -4.54 -10.82
N GLU A 340 -14.92 -4.56 -9.50
CA GLU A 340 -14.11 -3.73 -8.61
C GLU A 340 -12.61 -4.08 -8.72
N ASN A 341 -12.22 -5.35 -8.55
CA ASN A 341 -10.81 -5.74 -8.59
C ASN A 341 -10.20 -5.60 -9.98
N LEU A 342 -10.97 -5.85 -11.04
CA LEU A 342 -10.51 -5.59 -12.41
C LEU A 342 -10.21 -4.10 -12.61
N ALA A 343 -11.13 -3.23 -12.19
CA ALA A 343 -10.97 -1.78 -12.29
C ALA A 343 -9.79 -1.28 -11.45
N GLN A 344 -9.63 -1.77 -10.21
CA GLN A 344 -8.52 -1.42 -9.32
C GLN A 344 -7.16 -1.86 -9.88
N GLY A 345 -7.06 -3.10 -10.37
CA GLY A 345 -5.82 -3.59 -10.98
C GLY A 345 -5.43 -2.75 -12.20
N TYR A 346 -6.41 -2.45 -13.06
CA TYR A 346 -6.22 -1.62 -14.24
C TYR A 346 -5.80 -0.20 -13.86
N LEU A 347 -6.49 0.44 -12.90
CA LEU A 347 -6.15 1.79 -12.39
C LEU A 347 -4.78 1.80 -11.72
N GLY A 348 -4.45 0.79 -10.93
CA GLY A 348 -3.15 0.67 -10.28
C GLY A 348 -2.00 0.75 -11.27
N THR A 349 -2.06 -0.03 -12.35
CA THR A 349 -1.01 -0.09 -13.37
C THR A 349 -0.92 1.21 -14.18
N THR A 350 -2.05 1.77 -14.60
CA THR A 350 -2.08 3.01 -15.39
C THR A 350 -1.63 4.23 -14.57
N ALA A 351 -2.00 4.29 -13.29
CA ALA A 351 -1.55 5.34 -12.37
C ALA A 351 -0.04 5.28 -12.13
N VAL A 352 0.53 4.08 -11.94
CA VAL A 352 1.98 3.87 -11.84
C VAL A 352 2.69 4.36 -13.09
N ALA A 353 2.20 4.00 -14.29
CA ALA A 353 2.75 4.45 -15.55
C ALA A 353 2.73 5.98 -15.67
N TYR A 354 1.61 6.62 -15.31
CA TYR A 354 1.48 8.08 -15.32
C TYR A 354 2.45 8.77 -14.35
N MET A 355 2.51 8.32 -13.11
CA MET A 355 3.44 8.89 -12.12
C MET A 355 4.90 8.71 -12.57
N SER A 356 5.25 7.54 -13.13
CA SER A 356 6.60 7.28 -13.64
C SER A 356 6.98 8.19 -14.80
N ALA A 357 6.03 8.56 -15.67
CA ALA A 357 6.26 9.49 -16.78
C ALA A 357 6.49 10.95 -16.33
N LEU A 358 6.06 11.31 -15.13
CA LEU A 358 6.27 12.65 -14.55
C LEU A 358 7.59 12.78 -13.81
N VAL A 359 8.22 11.67 -13.44
CA VAL A 359 9.41 11.64 -12.58
C VAL A 359 10.67 12.00 -13.38
N ASN A 360 11.55 12.80 -12.77
CA ASN A 360 12.88 13.06 -13.30
C ASN A 360 13.82 11.88 -13.00
N GLN A 361 14.58 11.42 -14.02
CA GLN A 361 15.52 10.31 -13.86
C GLN A 361 16.57 10.54 -12.76
N ARG A 362 16.93 11.80 -12.47
CA ARG A 362 17.86 12.14 -11.39
C ARG A 362 17.26 11.90 -9.98
N TYR A 363 15.93 12.01 -9.83
CA TYR A 363 15.23 11.94 -8.55
C TYR A 363 14.14 10.87 -8.54
N THR A 364 14.27 9.85 -9.39
CA THR A 364 13.23 8.86 -9.67
C THR A 364 12.62 8.25 -8.40
N ALA A 365 13.45 7.74 -7.50
CA ALA A 365 12.96 7.05 -6.30
C ALA A 365 12.20 8.01 -5.37
N THR A 366 12.73 9.21 -5.14
CA THR A 366 12.14 10.17 -4.19
C THR A 366 10.84 10.78 -4.73
N GLN A 367 10.84 11.25 -5.99
CA GLN A 367 9.64 11.82 -6.60
C GLN A 367 8.52 10.78 -6.72
N TYR A 368 8.86 9.55 -7.12
CA TYR A 368 7.88 8.48 -7.21
C TYR A 368 7.32 8.09 -5.84
N ALA A 369 8.17 7.91 -4.83
CA ALA A 369 7.74 7.62 -3.47
C ALA A 369 6.81 8.69 -2.92
N LEU A 370 7.09 9.95 -3.24
CA LEU A 370 6.27 11.08 -2.85
C LEU A 370 4.89 11.05 -3.51
N PHE A 371 4.83 10.89 -4.84
CA PHE A 371 3.57 10.81 -5.57
C PHE A 371 2.75 9.59 -5.11
N SER A 372 3.39 8.45 -4.90
CA SER A 372 2.71 7.23 -4.43
C SER A 372 2.18 7.35 -2.99
N SER A 373 2.80 8.16 -2.14
CA SER A 373 2.29 8.47 -0.80
C SER A 373 1.12 9.45 -0.87
N LEU A 374 1.25 10.51 -1.67
CA LEU A 374 0.22 11.53 -1.83
C LEU A 374 -1.07 10.99 -2.45
N ILE A 375 -0.98 10.12 -3.46
CA ILE A 375 -2.15 9.57 -4.16
C ILE A 375 -3.08 8.77 -3.24
N MET A 376 -2.55 8.19 -2.16
CA MET A 376 -3.31 7.38 -1.21
C MET A 376 -4.04 8.22 -0.15
N LEU A 377 -3.56 9.44 0.11
CA LEU A 377 -3.97 10.22 1.27
C LEU A 377 -5.44 10.69 1.22
N PRO A 378 -5.93 11.31 0.13
CA PRO A 378 -7.30 11.85 0.11
C PRO A 378 -8.38 10.78 0.26
N GLY A 379 -8.18 9.61 -0.36
CA GLY A 379 -9.11 8.50 -0.23
C GLY A 379 -9.14 7.93 1.19
N LYS A 380 -7.99 7.84 1.86
CA LYS A 380 -7.94 7.44 3.28
C LYS A 380 -8.64 8.45 4.19
N VAL A 381 -8.54 9.76 3.90
CA VAL A 381 -9.28 10.78 4.64
C VAL A 381 -10.78 10.62 4.43
N LEU A 382 -11.25 10.39 3.20
CA LEU A 382 -12.66 10.11 2.94
C LEU A 382 -13.09 8.80 3.64
N GLY A 383 -12.27 7.76 3.61
CA GLY A 383 -12.50 6.50 4.31
C GLY A 383 -12.61 6.66 5.84
N PHE A 384 -11.86 7.58 6.44
CA PHE A 384 -11.98 7.92 7.85
C PHE A 384 -13.41 8.38 8.22
N PHE A 385 -14.02 9.19 7.36
CA PHE A 385 -15.38 9.70 7.56
C PHE A 385 -16.47 8.74 7.05
N SER A 386 -16.12 7.61 6.44
CA SER A 386 -17.08 6.72 5.78
C SER A 386 -18.17 6.21 6.72
N GLY A 387 -17.83 5.77 7.93
CA GLY A 387 -18.80 5.32 8.92
C GLY A 387 -19.75 6.42 9.35
N TRP A 388 -19.23 7.62 9.60
CA TRP A 388 -20.07 8.80 9.93
C TRP A 388 -21.02 9.15 8.78
N ILE A 389 -20.54 9.13 7.52
CA ILE A 389 -21.38 9.41 6.35
C ILE A 389 -22.52 8.39 6.26
N VAL A 390 -22.22 7.09 6.41
CA VAL A 390 -23.21 6.02 6.34
C VAL A 390 -24.28 6.17 7.45
N GLU A 391 -23.87 6.52 8.67
CA GLU A 391 -24.79 6.74 9.79
C GLU A 391 -25.69 7.97 9.58
N VAL A 392 -25.14 9.10 9.13
CA VAL A 392 -25.90 10.34 8.89
C VAL A 392 -26.86 10.22 7.72
N THR A 393 -26.49 9.41 6.70
CA THR A 393 -27.30 9.22 5.49
C THR A 393 -28.23 8.01 5.55
N ASP A 394 -28.31 7.38 6.74
CA ASP A 394 -29.14 6.19 7.00
C ASP A 394 -28.94 5.05 5.97
N GLY A 395 -27.68 4.83 5.59
CA GLY A 395 -27.34 3.70 4.75
C GLY A 395 -26.10 3.86 3.85
N TYR A 396 -25.67 2.74 3.32
CA TYR A 396 -24.45 2.66 2.51
C TYR A 396 -24.57 3.28 1.10
N ALA A 397 -25.78 3.38 0.55
CA ALA A 397 -26.01 3.77 -0.85
C ALA A 397 -25.39 5.13 -1.17
N ILE A 398 -25.65 6.14 -0.33
CA ILE A 398 -25.13 7.50 -0.55
C ILE A 398 -23.61 7.52 -0.47
N TYR A 399 -23.00 6.74 0.44
CA TYR A 399 -21.54 6.63 0.50
C TYR A 399 -20.94 6.10 -0.80
N PHE A 400 -21.49 5.04 -1.38
CA PHE A 400 -21.01 4.51 -2.67
C PHE A 400 -21.18 5.51 -3.82
N ILE A 401 -22.29 6.26 -3.84
CA ILE A 401 -22.49 7.34 -4.81
C ILE A 401 -21.45 8.45 -4.63
N ILE A 402 -21.17 8.86 -3.39
CA ILE A 402 -20.13 9.86 -3.09
C ILE A 402 -18.77 9.36 -3.57
N THR A 403 -18.40 8.10 -3.27
CA THR A 403 -17.10 7.55 -3.70
C THR A 403 -16.96 7.46 -5.21
N ALA A 404 -18.04 7.29 -5.95
CA ALA A 404 -18.03 7.39 -7.40
C ALA A 404 -17.93 8.85 -7.89
N ALA A 405 -18.71 9.76 -7.28
CA ALA A 405 -18.78 11.16 -7.68
C ALA A 405 -17.46 11.94 -7.45
N VAL A 406 -16.68 11.56 -6.42
CA VAL A 406 -15.38 12.20 -6.14
C VAL A 406 -14.32 11.96 -7.23
N ALA A 407 -14.57 11.07 -8.20
CA ALA A 407 -13.73 10.94 -9.39
C ALA A 407 -13.99 12.02 -10.44
N VAL A 408 -15.14 12.71 -10.40
CA VAL A 408 -15.50 13.75 -11.40
C VAL A 408 -14.42 14.84 -11.50
N PRO A 409 -13.89 15.42 -10.42
CA PRO A 409 -12.78 16.36 -10.48
C PRO A 409 -11.56 15.79 -11.22
N ALA A 410 -11.21 14.52 -11.02
CA ALA A 410 -10.09 13.89 -11.72
C ALA A 410 -10.34 13.81 -13.24
N VAL A 411 -11.57 13.48 -13.67
CA VAL A 411 -11.95 13.44 -15.08
C VAL A 411 -11.89 14.85 -15.71
N LEU A 412 -12.40 15.87 -15.01
CA LEU A 412 -12.34 17.25 -15.48
C LEU A 412 -10.90 17.77 -15.60
N LEU A 413 -10.08 17.49 -14.58
CA LEU A 413 -8.66 17.83 -14.58
C LEU A 413 -7.89 17.08 -15.66
N PHE A 414 -8.24 15.83 -15.95
CA PHE A 414 -7.64 15.09 -17.06
C PHE A 414 -7.83 15.82 -18.39
N PHE A 415 -9.06 16.21 -18.75
CA PHE A 415 -9.32 16.93 -19.99
C PHE A 415 -8.66 18.31 -20.02
N TRP A 416 -8.52 18.97 -18.88
CA TRP A 416 -7.83 20.26 -18.79
C TRP A 416 -6.31 20.11 -18.96
N LEU A 417 -5.71 19.06 -18.36
CA LEU A 417 -4.28 18.77 -18.44
C LEU A 417 -3.86 18.19 -19.79
N TYR A 418 -4.75 17.42 -20.43
CA TYR A 418 -4.45 16.67 -21.66
C TYR A 418 -3.74 17.48 -22.76
N PRO A 419 -4.17 18.71 -23.16
CA PRO A 419 -3.50 19.50 -24.18
C PRO A 419 -2.27 20.27 -23.66
N ARG A 420 -2.08 20.35 -22.35
CA ARG A 420 -1.10 21.25 -21.71
C ARG A 420 0.16 20.56 -21.24
N VAL A 421 0.10 19.27 -20.94
CA VAL A 421 1.23 18.48 -20.42
C VAL A 421 1.58 17.38 -21.42
N LYS A 422 2.79 17.42 -21.98
CA LYS A 422 3.33 16.33 -22.78
C LYS A 422 3.98 15.31 -21.85
N LEU A 423 3.56 14.05 -21.96
CA LEU A 423 4.14 12.94 -21.18
C LEU A 423 5.21 12.24 -22.00
N ALA A 424 6.27 11.78 -21.35
CA ALA A 424 7.24 10.89 -21.97
C ALA A 424 6.53 9.60 -22.41
N GLY A 425 6.57 9.26 -23.70
CA GLY A 425 5.89 8.10 -24.25
C GLY A 425 4.60 8.39 -25.04
N ASP A 426 4.11 9.62 -25.11
CA ASP A 426 2.93 9.96 -25.91
C ASP A 426 3.18 9.87 -27.43
N ASP A 427 4.42 10.09 -27.87
CA ASP A 427 4.81 10.13 -29.30
C ASP A 427 5.55 8.86 -29.75
N GLY A 428 5.56 7.81 -28.94
CA GLY A 428 6.31 6.56 -29.26
C GLY A 428 7.85 6.73 -29.29
N GLN A 429 8.37 7.89 -28.92
CA GLN A 429 9.81 8.14 -28.85
C GLN A 429 10.33 8.00 -27.41
N PRO A 430 11.54 7.41 -27.23
CA PRO A 430 12.20 7.44 -25.92
C PRO A 430 12.40 8.90 -25.49
N ALA A 431 12.22 9.18 -24.19
CA ALA A 431 12.38 10.49 -23.61
C ALA A 431 13.68 11.16 -24.13
N SER A 432 13.55 12.25 -24.87
CA SER A 432 14.70 13.07 -25.27
C SER A 432 15.33 13.66 -24.00
N PRO A 433 16.66 13.63 -23.83
CA PRO A 433 17.31 14.34 -22.74
C PRO A 433 16.95 15.83 -22.88
N GLY A 434 16.42 16.39 -21.79
CA GLY A 434 16.13 17.83 -21.72
C GLY A 434 17.36 18.66 -22.08
N PRO A 435 17.19 19.92 -22.55
CA PRO A 435 18.29 20.78 -22.93
C PRO A 435 19.25 20.89 -21.75
N GLY A 436 20.53 20.56 -22.03
CA GLY A 436 21.61 20.73 -21.07
C GLY A 436 21.72 22.19 -20.62
N PRO A 437 22.31 22.43 -19.43
CA PRO A 437 22.48 23.79 -18.93
C PRO A 437 23.41 24.56 -19.88
N GLY A 438 22.85 25.63 -20.49
CA GLY A 438 23.63 26.65 -21.15
C GLY A 438 24.27 27.60 -20.14
#